data_48a7c819ee9b4eff768ecf1deb59aced
#
_entry.id   48a7c819ee9b4eff768ecf1deb59aced
#
_cell.length_a   1.000
_cell.length_b   1.000
_cell.length_c   1.000
_cell.angle_alpha   90.00
_cell.angle_beta   90.00
_cell.angle_gamma   90.00
#
_symmetry.space_group_name_H-M   'P 1'
#
loop_
_entity.id
_entity.type
_entity.pdbx_description
1 polymer ?
#
loop_
_entity_poly.entity_id
_entity_poly.type
_entity_poly.pdbx_seq_one_letter_code
_entity_poly.pdbx_strand_id
1 'polypeptide(L)'
;MAAEPLVLDASFVLEAILPTSEKWRFEAIDMIAAIAAHDIEAHVPWIFFAELANIVTRSVRGRRVDSRIAADFLLEVDALSLRVDPPDAGSLALHRAALRWHAGAYDAIYLDLAVRLAAPLATRDRGMATAARAAGVSMF
;
A
#
# COMPACT_ATOMS: atom_id res chain seq x y z
N MET A 1 -10.83 -22.31 -1.03
CA MET A 1 -9.78 -21.80 -1.95
C MET A 1 -8.85 -20.89 -1.18
N ALA A 2 -7.58 -20.91 -1.50
CA ALA A 2 -6.64 -19.96 -0.91
C ALA A 2 -6.96 -18.55 -1.42
N ALA A 3 -6.84 -17.55 -0.55
CA ALA A 3 -6.95 -16.15 -0.94
C ALA A 3 -5.81 -15.79 -1.92
N GLU A 4 -6.12 -14.96 -2.90
CA GLU A 4 -5.12 -14.51 -3.86
C GLU A 4 -4.20 -13.46 -3.24
N PRO A 5 -2.88 -13.55 -3.47
CA PRO A 5 -1.94 -12.56 -2.95
C PRO A 5 -2.08 -11.24 -3.70
N LEU A 6 -1.97 -10.15 -2.95
CA LEU A 6 -2.00 -8.78 -3.46
C LEU A 6 -0.97 -7.95 -2.70
N VAL A 7 -0.22 -7.10 -3.38
CA VAL A 7 0.62 -6.08 -2.71
C VAL A 7 -0.17 -4.79 -2.57
N LEU A 8 -0.27 -4.29 -1.35
CA LEU A 8 -1.09 -3.13 -1.00
C LEU A 8 -0.23 -1.92 -0.67
N ASP A 9 -0.39 -0.85 -1.42
CA ASP A 9 0.22 0.45 -1.12
C ASP A 9 -0.70 1.31 -0.23
N ALA A 10 -0.09 2.09 0.65
CA ALA A 10 -0.80 3.00 1.56
C ALA A 10 -1.73 3.97 0.81
N SER A 11 -1.34 4.45 -0.38
CA SER A 11 -2.17 5.35 -1.19
C SER A 11 -3.55 4.78 -1.53
N PHE A 12 -3.65 3.46 -1.67
CA PHE A 12 -4.91 2.81 -2.01
C PHE A 12 -5.90 2.84 -0.84
N VAL A 13 -5.49 2.42 0.35
CA VAL A 13 -6.38 2.38 1.52
C VAL A 13 -6.70 3.77 2.07
N LEU A 14 -5.82 4.74 1.86
CA LEU A 14 -6.04 6.13 2.28
C LEU A 14 -7.26 6.78 1.61
N GLU A 15 -7.67 6.32 0.45
CA GLU A 15 -8.89 6.80 -0.21
C GLU A 15 -10.15 6.58 0.65
N ALA A 16 -10.12 5.69 1.64
CA ALA A 16 -11.22 5.47 2.57
C ALA A 16 -11.52 6.71 3.44
N ILE A 17 -10.49 7.47 3.83
CA ILE A 17 -10.64 8.66 4.69
C ILE A 17 -10.18 9.97 4.05
N LEU A 18 -9.40 9.91 2.98
CA LEU A 18 -8.90 11.04 2.20
C LEU A 18 -9.24 10.83 0.72
N PRO A 19 -10.53 10.74 0.37
CA PRO A 19 -10.92 10.37 -0.98
C PRO A 19 -10.59 11.47 -1.99
N THR A 20 -10.04 11.07 -3.14
CA THR A 20 -9.88 11.92 -4.32
C THR A 20 -11.05 11.75 -5.28
N SER A 21 -11.77 10.63 -5.16
CA SER A 21 -13.05 10.40 -5.83
C SER A 21 -13.94 9.46 -5.00
N GLU A 22 -15.26 9.54 -5.21
CA GLU A 22 -16.21 8.64 -4.55
C GLU A 22 -15.99 7.18 -4.96
N LYS A 23 -15.71 6.95 -6.23
CA LYS A 23 -15.37 5.61 -6.75
C LYS A 23 -14.18 5.00 -5.99
N TRP A 24 -13.10 5.74 -5.85
CA TRP A 24 -11.89 5.24 -5.17
C TRP A 24 -12.10 5.05 -3.68
N ARG A 25 -12.94 5.88 -3.06
CA ARG A 25 -13.35 5.69 -1.68
C ARG A 25 -14.03 4.33 -1.48
N PHE A 26 -15.01 4.00 -2.33
CA PHE A 26 -15.69 2.71 -2.25
C PHE A 26 -14.74 1.54 -2.53
N GLU A 27 -13.87 1.65 -3.50
CA GLU A 27 -12.87 0.62 -3.79
C GLU A 27 -11.92 0.37 -2.60
N ALA A 28 -11.51 1.42 -1.89
CA ALA A 28 -10.70 1.29 -0.69
C ALA A 28 -11.47 0.60 0.46
N ILE A 29 -12.71 0.97 0.67
CA ILE A 29 -13.58 0.35 1.68
C ILE A 29 -13.81 -1.13 1.35
N ASP A 30 -14.10 -1.46 0.10
CA ASP A 30 -14.29 -2.84 -0.35
C ASP A 30 -13.02 -3.67 -0.19
N MET A 31 -11.85 -3.09 -0.46
CA MET A 31 -10.55 -3.73 -0.25
C MET A 31 -10.34 -4.07 1.23
N ILE A 32 -10.56 -3.13 2.12
CA ILE A 32 -10.44 -3.33 3.58
C ILE A 32 -11.38 -4.45 4.03
N ALA A 33 -12.63 -4.44 3.56
CA ALA A 33 -13.61 -5.46 3.88
C ALA A 33 -13.19 -6.85 3.35
N ALA A 34 -12.67 -6.94 2.14
CA ALA A 34 -12.20 -8.19 1.54
C ALA A 34 -11.00 -8.78 2.30
N ILE A 35 -10.08 -7.93 2.74
CA ILE A 35 -8.95 -8.35 3.57
C ILE A 35 -9.44 -8.85 4.94
N ALA A 36 -10.35 -8.13 5.56
CA ALA A 36 -10.94 -8.52 6.85
C ALA A 36 -11.70 -9.85 6.77
N ALA A 37 -12.33 -10.13 5.63
CA ALA A 37 -13.04 -11.38 5.36
C ALA A 37 -12.10 -12.53 4.93
N HIS A 38 -10.79 -12.28 4.79
CA HIS A 38 -9.80 -13.23 4.26
C HIS A 38 -10.04 -13.68 2.81
N ASP A 39 -10.76 -12.87 2.02
CA ASP A 39 -10.94 -13.09 0.58
C ASP A 39 -9.70 -12.69 -0.21
N ILE A 40 -8.94 -11.71 0.31
CA ILE A 40 -7.67 -11.23 -0.25
C ILE A 40 -6.57 -11.42 0.80
N GLU A 41 -5.43 -11.96 0.40
CA GLU A 41 -4.21 -12.00 1.20
C GLU A 41 -3.35 -10.78 0.86
N ALA A 42 -3.46 -9.73 1.66
CA ALA A 42 -2.72 -8.49 1.43
C ALA A 42 -1.31 -8.57 2.01
N HIS A 43 -0.33 -8.31 1.19
CA HIS A 43 1.09 -8.21 1.53
C HIS A 43 1.51 -6.74 1.51
N VAL A 44 2.22 -6.33 2.54
CA VAL A 44 2.76 -4.96 2.67
C VAL A 44 4.23 -5.03 3.09
N PRO A 45 5.09 -4.14 2.60
CA PRO A 45 6.42 -4.02 3.14
C PRO A 45 6.39 -3.39 4.54
N TRP A 46 7.44 -3.59 5.31
CA TRP A 46 7.58 -3.06 6.68
C TRP A 46 7.40 -1.54 6.78
N ILE A 47 7.67 -0.79 5.72
CA ILE A 47 7.52 0.67 5.68
C ILE A 47 6.07 1.14 5.58
N PHE A 48 5.13 0.27 5.20
CA PHE A 48 3.72 0.59 4.97
C PHE A 48 3.09 1.36 6.13
N PHE A 49 3.28 0.88 7.36
CA PHE A 49 2.67 1.50 8.54
C PHE A 49 3.23 2.89 8.83
N ALA A 50 4.54 3.09 8.64
CA ALA A 50 5.18 4.39 8.80
C ALA A 50 4.71 5.40 7.74
N GLU A 51 4.59 4.97 6.49
CA GLU A 51 4.06 5.81 5.41
C GLU A 51 2.61 6.20 5.68
N LEU A 52 1.78 5.22 6.03
CA LEU A 52 0.37 5.44 6.36
C LEU A 52 0.22 6.43 7.53
N ALA A 53 0.92 6.18 8.62
CA ALA A 53 0.90 7.05 9.80
C ALA A 53 1.37 8.46 9.48
N ASN A 54 2.42 8.61 8.66
CA ASN A 54 2.97 9.90 8.28
C ASN A 54 1.97 10.74 7.47
N ILE A 55 1.30 10.14 6.49
CA ILE A 55 0.30 10.83 5.67
C ILE A 55 -0.92 11.23 6.51
N VAL A 56 -1.42 10.32 7.35
CA VAL A 56 -2.57 10.57 8.23
C VAL A 56 -2.22 11.68 9.24
N THR A 57 -1.05 11.63 9.86
CA THR A 57 -0.59 12.65 10.82
C THR A 57 -0.53 14.05 10.18
N ARG A 58 0.05 14.15 8.98
CA ARG A 58 0.08 15.43 8.24
C ARG A 58 -1.31 15.92 7.89
N SER A 59 -2.23 15.01 7.55
CA SER A 59 -3.60 15.36 7.20
C SER A 59 -4.40 15.85 8.40
N VAL A 60 -4.17 15.29 9.58
CA VAL A 60 -4.77 15.77 10.84
C VAL A 60 -4.21 17.17 11.20
N ARG A 61 -2.90 17.35 11.12
CA ARG A 61 -2.27 18.66 11.35
C ARG A 61 -2.75 19.73 10.38
N GLY A 62 -2.99 19.35 9.13
CA GLY A 62 -3.54 20.22 8.08
C GLY A 62 -5.07 20.36 8.13
N ARG A 63 -5.73 19.78 9.12
CA ARG A 63 -7.20 19.83 9.30
C ARG A 63 -8.00 19.25 8.10
N ARG A 64 -7.41 18.31 7.38
CA ARG A 64 -8.07 17.62 6.26
C ARG A 64 -8.91 16.44 6.72
N VAL A 65 -8.59 15.89 7.88
CA VAL A 65 -9.32 14.80 8.52
C VAL A 65 -9.36 15.04 10.03
N ASP A 66 -10.48 14.69 10.64
CA ASP A 66 -10.63 14.75 12.11
C ASP A 66 -9.75 13.70 12.78
N SER A 67 -9.14 14.06 13.92
CA SER A 67 -8.20 13.19 14.62
C SER A 67 -8.84 11.88 15.13
N ARG A 68 -10.12 11.90 15.46
CA ARG A 68 -10.85 10.70 15.91
C ARG A 68 -11.13 9.76 14.75
N ILE A 69 -11.57 10.28 13.62
CA ILE A 69 -11.75 9.50 12.40
C ILE A 69 -10.43 8.88 11.97
N ALA A 70 -9.35 9.64 12.01
CA ALA A 70 -8.01 9.16 11.69
C ALA A 70 -7.57 8.01 12.59
N ALA A 71 -7.75 8.16 13.91
CA ALA A 71 -7.39 7.11 14.88
C ALA A 71 -8.22 5.84 14.68
N ASP A 72 -9.53 5.96 14.47
CA ASP A 72 -10.41 4.82 14.22
C ASP A 72 -10.00 4.06 12.94
N PHE A 73 -9.68 4.79 11.87
CA PHE A 73 -9.19 4.21 10.63
C PHE A 73 -7.87 3.45 10.81
N LEU A 74 -6.91 4.04 11.53
CA LEU A 74 -5.62 3.40 11.78
C LEU A 74 -5.77 2.14 12.64
N LEU A 75 -6.67 2.16 13.64
CA LEU A 75 -7.00 0.97 14.42
C LEU A 75 -7.62 -0.13 13.56
N GLU A 76 -8.48 0.23 12.63
CA GLU A 76 -9.08 -0.73 11.69
C GLU A 76 -8.01 -1.37 10.80
N VAL A 77 -7.10 -0.58 10.25
CA VAL A 77 -5.98 -1.10 9.42
C VAL A 77 -5.06 -1.99 10.26
N ASP A 78 -4.72 -1.59 11.48
CA ASP A 78 -3.85 -2.38 12.38
C ASP A 78 -4.48 -3.72 12.77
N ALA A 79 -5.80 -3.81 12.76
CA ALA A 79 -6.54 -5.05 13.05
C ALA A 79 -6.60 -6.01 11.85
N LEU A 80 -6.22 -5.57 10.65
CA LEU A 80 -6.21 -6.43 9.47
C LEU A 80 -5.10 -7.48 9.55
N SER A 81 -5.37 -8.67 9.04
CA SER A 81 -4.36 -9.75 8.94
C SER A 81 -3.43 -9.53 7.75
N LEU A 82 -2.62 -8.47 7.79
CA LEU A 82 -1.66 -8.16 6.74
C LEU A 82 -0.42 -9.07 6.85
N ARG A 83 0.09 -9.51 5.72
CA ARG A 83 1.39 -10.19 5.61
C ARG A 83 2.48 -9.13 5.48
N VAL A 84 3.26 -8.94 6.53
CA VAL A 84 4.31 -7.90 6.56
C VAL A 84 5.62 -8.48 6.09
N ASP A 85 6.17 -7.92 5.01
CA ASP A 85 7.49 -8.28 4.48
C ASP A 85 8.57 -7.54 5.29
N PRO A 86 9.54 -8.27 5.90
CA PRO A 86 10.52 -7.67 6.79
C PRO A 86 11.62 -6.89 6.06
N PRO A 87 12.35 -6.00 6.77
CA PRO A 87 13.47 -5.23 6.20
C PRO A 87 14.72 -6.10 6.11
N ASP A 88 14.84 -6.93 5.07
CA ASP A 88 15.97 -7.82 4.85
C ASP A 88 17.03 -7.27 3.90
N ALA A 89 16.78 -6.11 3.28
CA ALA A 89 17.66 -5.47 2.32
C ALA A 89 18.39 -4.27 2.92
N GLY A 90 19.70 -4.18 2.66
CA GLY A 90 20.49 -3.00 3.00
C GLY A 90 20.41 -1.91 1.91
N SER A 91 21.08 -0.77 2.16
CA SER A 91 21.01 0.41 1.30
C SER A 91 21.51 0.14 -0.14
N LEU A 92 22.52 -0.69 -0.33
CA LEU A 92 23.03 -1.03 -1.67
C LEU A 92 21.98 -1.81 -2.48
N ALA A 93 21.32 -2.78 -1.87
CA ALA A 93 20.28 -3.55 -2.54
C ALA A 93 19.08 -2.69 -2.92
N LEU A 94 18.66 -1.78 -2.02
CA LEU A 94 17.59 -0.82 -2.29
C LEU A 94 17.97 0.16 -3.40
N HIS A 95 19.19 0.64 -3.41
CA HIS A 95 19.72 1.51 -4.48
C HIS A 95 19.68 0.79 -5.85
N ARG A 96 20.14 -0.46 -5.89
CA ARG A 96 20.12 -1.27 -7.13
C ARG A 96 18.68 -1.55 -7.60
N ALA A 97 17.76 -1.82 -6.69
CA ALA A 97 16.34 -2.01 -7.02
C ALA A 97 15.74 -0.72 -7.59
N ALA A 98 16.02 0.43 -6.98
CA ALA A 98 15.58 1.73 -7.49
C ALA A 98 16.06 1.99 -8.91
N LEU A 99 17.31 1.70 -9.21
CA LEU A 99 17.86 1.81 -10.57
C LEU A 99 17.19 0.82 -11.53
N ARG A 100 17.02 -0.42 -11.12
CA ARG A 100 16.39 -1.48 -11.94
C ARG A 100 14.98 -1.11 -12.36
N TRP A 101 14.17 -0.60 -11.43
CA TRP A 101 12.77 -0.30 -11.66
C TRP A 101 12.52 1.14 -12.10
N HIS A 102 13.56 1.96 -12.25
CA HIS A 102 13.43 3.39 -12.57
C HIS A 102 12.48 4.13 -11.63
N ALA A 103 12.59 3.85 -10.33
CA ALA A 103 11.73 4.36 -9.27
C ALA A 103 12.55 4.89 -8.11
N GLY A 104 11.91 5.57 -7.16
CA GLY A 104 12.51 5.87 -5.87
C GLY A 104 12.71 4.59 -5.05
N ALA A 105 13.59 4.61 -4.05
CA ALA A 105 13.89 3.44 -3.24
C ALA A 105 12.65 2.92 -2.48
N TYR A 106 11.79 3.81 -2.01
CA TYR A 106 10.54 3.42 -1.33
C TYR A 106 9.60 2.68 -2.28
N ASP A 107 9.38 3.21 -3.48
CA ASP A 107 8.55 2.56 -4.50
C ASP A 107 9.14 1.22 -4.94
N ALA A 108 10.46 1.16 -5.06
CA ALA A 108 11.17 -0.07 -5.42
C ALA A 108 10.96 -1.19 -4.40
N ILE A 109 10.76 -0.89 -3.13
CA ILE A 109 10.43 -1.88 -2.09
C ILE A 109 9.09 -2.57 -2.42
N TYR A 110 8.07 -1.80 -2.80
CA TYR A 110 6.78 -2.36 -3.20
C TYR A 110 6.87 -3.17 -4.50
N LEU A 111 7.59 -2.65 -5.49
CA LEU A 111 7.77 -3.32 -6.78
C LEU A 111 8.52 -4.64 -6.65
N ASP A 112 9.58 -4.67 -5.86
CA ASP A 112 10.33 -5.90 -5.57
C ASP A 112 9.45 -6.95 -4.88
N LEU A 113 8.61 -6.54 -3.93
CA LEU A 113 7.68 -7.43 -3.26
C LEU A 113 6.66 -8.02 -4.24
N ALA A 114 6.07 -7.18 -5.09
CA ALA A 114 5.11 -7.62 -6.10
C ALA A 114 5.72 -8.59 -7.12
N VAL A 115 6.94 -8.33 -7.57
CA VAL A 115 7.68 -9.21 -8.49
C VAL A 115 8.00 -10.56 -7.83
N ARG A 116 8.52 -10.56 -6.60
CA ARG A 116 8.84 -11.79 -5.85
C ARG A 116 7.61 -12.69 -5.63
N LEU A 117 6.47 -12.09 -5.37
CA LEU A 117 5.22 -12.81 -5.12
C LEU A 117 4.44 -13.13 -6.41
N ALA A 118 4.86 -12.59 -7.56
CA ALA A 118 4.07 -12.60 -8.78
C ALA A 118 2.62 -12.12 -8.55
N ALA A 119 2.46 -11.10 -7.70
CA ALA A 119 1.19 -10.58 -7.23
C ALA A 119 0.87 -9.23 -7.88
N PRO A 120 -0.41 -8.89 -8.08
CA PRO A 120 -0.79 -7.56 -8.52
C PRO A 120 -0.53 -6.51 -7.43
N LEU A 121 -0.37 -5.26 -7.85
CA LEU A 121 -0.17 -4.11 -6.98
C LEU A 121 -1.42 -3.23 -6.96
N ALA A 122 -1.92 -2.94 -5.77
CA ALA A 122 -2.97 -1.96 -5.55
C ALA A 122 -2.35 -0.63 -5.09
N THR A 123 -2.36 0.38 -5.96
CA THR A 123 -1.82 1.72 -5.69
C THR A 123 -2.65 2.79 -6.38
N ARG A 124 -2.63 4.01 -5.82
CA ARG A 124 -3.14 5.23 -6.46
C ARG A 124 -2.01 6.18 -6.86
N ASP A 125 -0.77 5.81 -6.59
CA ASP A 125 0.40 6.59 -7.03
C ASP A 125 0.68 6.34 -8.50
N ARG A 126 0.63 7.40 -9.32
CA ARG A 126 0.83 7.32 -10.77
C ARG A 126 2.25 6.91 -11.15
N GLY A 127 3.24 7.40 -10.40
CA GLY A 127 4.64 7.07 -10.63
C GLY A 127 4.91 5.60 -10.36
N MET A 128 4.40 5.10 -9.24
CA MET A 128 4.49 3.68 -8.89
C MET A 128 3.75 2.80 -9.91
N ALA A 129 2.55 3.19 -10.33
CA ALA A 129 1.79 2.46 -11.35
C ALA A 129 2.55 2.36 -12.67
N THR A 130 3.17 3.45 -13.12
CA THR A 130 3.99 3.48 -14.33
C THR A 130 5.19 2.53 -14.23
N ALA A 131 5.92 2.59 -13.11
CA ALA A 131 7.06 1.71 -12.86
C ALA A 131 6.63 0.23 -12.75
N ALA A 132 5.50 -0.04 -12.12
CA ALA A 132 4.94 -1.39 -12.00
C ALA A 132 4.63 -2.00 -13.38
N ARG A 133 3.96 -1.25 -14.25
CA ARG A 133 3.66 -1.71 -15.61
C ARG A 133 4.94 -1.98 -16.41
N ALA A 134 5.94 -1.11 -16.30
CA ALA A 134 7.24 -1.31 -16.94
C ALA A 134 7.97 -2.55 -16.40
N ALA A 135 7.78 -2.90 -15.14
CA ALA A 135 8.33 -4.10 -14.50
C ALA A 135 7.53 -5.39 -14.79
N GLY A 136 6.43 -5.30 -15.51
CA GLY A 136 5.55 -6.44 -15.79
C GLY A 136 4.64 -6.82 -14.61
N VAL A 137 4.48 -5.95 -13.63
CA VAL A 137 3.58 -6.14 -12.50
C VAL A 137 2.15 -5.80 -12.90
N SER A 138 1.22 -6.71 -12.64
CA SER A 138 -0.20 -6.47 -12.87
C SER A 138 -0.74 -5.43 -11.88
N MET A 139 -1.69 -4.63 -12.33
CA MET A 139 -2.40 -3.69 -11.47
C MET A 139 -3.71 -4.33 -10.99
N PHE A 140 -4.06 -4.03 -9.74
CA PHE A 140 -5.35 -4.42 -9.18
C PHE A 140 -6.48 -3.55 -9.73
#